data_85e13785d63031710ef287b1d86b29e2
#
_entry.id   85e13785d63031710ef287b1d86b29e2
#
_cell.length_a   1.000
_cell.length_b   1.000
_cell.length_c   1.000
_cell.angle_alpha   90.00
_cell.angle_beta   90.00
_cell.angle_gamma   90.00
#
_symmetry.space_group_name_H-M   'P 1'
#
loop_
_entity.id
_entity.type
_entity.pdbx_description
1 polymer ?
#
loop_
_entity_poly.entity_id
_entity_poly.type
_entity_poly.pdbx_seq_one_letter_code
_entity_poly.pdbx_strand_id
1 'polypeptide(L)'
;VPPRLNIVIQVVGSRGDVQPFVALGIVLKTQYGHRVRLATHGTFKKFVEENGLEHFDIGGDPAELMAFMVKNPGLIPGMKSIKQGDVGKRRKGMAEILLGCWKSCADADEVKKGGEQEESGKPAGPKRKPFVAHAIIANPPSFAHIHCAEKLGVPLHLMFT
;
A
#
# COMPACT_ATOMS: atom_id res chain seq x y z
N VAL A 1 -9.64 10.62 -27.02
CA VAL A 1 -9.42 10.89 -25.58
C VAL A 1 -9.01 9.58 -24.95
N PRO A 2 -7.86 9.49 -24.26
CA PRO A 2 -7.44 8.24 -23.61
C PRO A 2 -8.47 7.81 -22.54
N PRO A 3 -8.64 6.50 -22.31
CA PRO A 3 -9.60 6.00 -21.34
C PRO A 3 -9.20 6.41 -19.93
N ARG A 4 -10.20 6.68 -19.09
CA ARG A 4 -9.99 6.96 -17.67
C ARG A 4 -9.73 5.65 -16.93
N LEU A 5 -8.54 5.50 -16.38
CA LEU A 5 -8.11 4.29 -15.68
C LEU A 5 -8.22 4.43 -14.16
N ASN A 6 -8.41 3.30 -13.47
CA ASN A 6 -8.14 3.16 -12.05
C ASN A 6 -6.70 2.66 -11.90
N ILE A 7 -5.84 3.47 -11.30
CA ILE A 7 -4.43 3.14 -11.08
C ILE A 7 -4.20 2.97 -9.59
N VAL A 8 -3.66 1.82 -9.20
CA VAL A 8 -3.15 1.61 -7.85
C VAL A 8 -1.64 1.79 -7.82
N ILE A 9 -1.16 2.56 -6.86
CA ILE A 9 0.27 2.76 -6.62
C ILE A 9 0.59 2.09 -5.28
N GLN A 10 1.39 1.03 -5.29
CA GLN A 10 1.78 0.27 -4.10
C GLN A 10 3.19 0.67 -3.67
N VAL A 11 3.30 1.25 -2.47
CA VAL A 11 4.58 1.75 -1.94
C VAL A 11 4.79 1.27 -0.52
N VAL A 12 5.86 0.51 -0.33
CA VAL A 12 6.36 0.07 0.98
C VAL A 12 7.66 0.80 1.28
N GLY A 13 7.73 1.46 2.43
CA GLY A 13 8.95 2.14 2.85
C GLY A 13 8.70 3.37 3.70
N SER A 14 9.67 4.26 3.71
CA SER A 14 9.66 5.53 4.45
C SER A 14 8.90 6.63 3.73
N ARG A 15 8.80 7.80 4.37
CA ARG A 15 8.22 8.98 3.71
C ARG A 15 8.98 9.39 2.45
N GLY A 16 10.30 9.21 2.43
CA GLY A 16 11.13 9.49 1.26
C GLY A 16 10.74 8.65 0.05
N ASP A 17 10.36 7.39 0.29
CA ASP A 17 9.86 6.50 -0.76
C ASP A 17 8.46 6.89 -1.24
N VAL A 18 7.58 7.30 -0.33
CA VAL A 18 6.17 7.64 -0.63
C VAL A 18 6.03 8.96 -1.38
N GLN A 19 6.83 9.96 -1.05
CA GLN A 19 6.70 11.32 -1.56
C GLN A 19 6.77 11.43 -3.10
N PRO A 20 7.70 10.79 -3.81
CA PRO A 20 7.75 10.81 -5.28
C PRO A 20 6.51 10.19 -5.92
N PHE A 21 5.95 9.14 -5.31
CA PHE A 21 4.72 8.50 -5.81
C PHE A 21 3.47 9.35 -5.57
N VAL A 22 3.44 10.16 -4.52
CA VAL A 22 2.39 11.16 -4.33
C VAL A 22 2.44 12.19 -5.48
N ALA A 23 3.63 12.69 -5.81
CA ALA A 23 3.80 13.63 -6.93
C ALA A 23 3.35 13.02 -8.25
N LEU A 24 3.75 11.79 -8.54
CA LEU A 24 3.29 11.04 -9.71
C LEU A 24 1.75 10.87 -9.72
N GLY A 25 1.18 10.48 -8.60
CA GLY A 25 -0.27 10.29 -8.46
C GLY A 25 -1.07 11.57 -8.72
N ILE A 26 -0.56 12.73 -8.26
CA ILE A 26 -1.17 14.03 -8.56
C ILE A 26 -1.19 14.30 -10.06
N VAL A 27 -0.07 14.08 -10.76
CA VAL A 27 0.02 14.26 -12.22
C VAL A 27 -0.94 13.33 -12.95
N LEU A 28 -0.96 12.05 -12.63
CA LEU A 28 -1.86 11.07 -13.23
C LEU A 28 -3.35 11.45 -13.03
N LYS A 29 -3.67 12.01 -11.87
CA LYS A 29 -5.02 12.46 -11.57
C LYS A 29 -5.38 13.77 -12.28
N THR A 30 -4.52 14.79 -12.19
CA THR A 30 -4.86 16.15 -12.63
C THR A 30 -4.67 16.36 -14.11
N GLN A 31 -3.62 15.81 -14.71
CA GLN A 31 -3.32 15.99 -16.14
C GLN A 31 -3.98 14.93 -17.01
N TYR A 32 -4.06 13.68 -16.52
CA TYR A 32 -4.58 12.56 -17.31
C TYR A 32 -5.99 12.11 -16.89
N GLY A 33 -6.53 12.66 -15.80
CA GLY A 33 -7.89 12.37 -15.35
C GLY A 33 -8.12 10.98 -14.79
N HIS A 34 -7.06 10.25 -14.43
CA HIS A 34 -7.17 8.91 -13.85
C HIS A 34 -7.66 8.95 -12.40
N ARG A 35 -8.31 7.86 -11.96
CA ARG A 35 -8.58 7.63 -10.54
C ARG A 35 -7.35 6.95 -9.94
N VAL A 36 -6.70 7.61 -8.98
CA VAL A 36 -5.46 7.12 -8.38
C VAL A 36 -5.67 6.79 -6.91
N ARG A 37 -5.32 5.57 -6.55
CA ARG A 37 -5.27 5.08 -5.17
C ARG A 37 -3.83 4.82 -4.79
N LEU A 38 -3.35 5.44 -3.71
CA LEU A 38 -2.03 5.18 -3.14
C LEU A 38 -2.17 4.19 -1.98
N ALA A 39 -1.66 2.99 -2.19
CA ALA A 39 -1.64 1.90 -1.21
C ALA A 39 -0.28 1.92 -0.50
N THR A 40 -0.27 2.38 0.74
CA THR A 40 0.93 2.51 1.57
C THR A 40 0.59 2.36 3.05
N HIS A 41 1.57 2.49 3.93
CA HIS A 41 1.36 2.37 5.37
C HIS A 41 0.38 3.40 5.93
N GLY A 42 -0.42 3.01 6.92
CA GLY A 42 -1.45 3.86 7.53
C GLY A 42 -0.92 5.17 8.13
N THR A 43 0.36 5.21 8.53
CA THR A 43 1.03 6.43 9.03
C THR A 43 1.06 7.56 8.00
N PHE A 44 0.96 7.26 6.71
CA PHE A 44 0.99 8.25 5.63
C PHE A 44 -0.40 8.67 5.14
N LYS A 45 -1.48 8.17 5.76
CA LYS A 45 -2.86 8.45 5.35
C LYS A 45 -3.14 9.94 5.20
N LYS A 46 -2.86 10.72 6.25
CA LYS A 46 -3.07 12.17 6.26
C LYS A 46 -2.30 12.86 5.11
N PHE A 47 -1.03 12.51 4.94
CA PHE A 47 -0.19 13.07 3.89
C PHE A 47 -0.74 12.80 2.48
N VAL A 48 -1.22 11.58 2.22
CA VAL A 48 -1.78 11.19 0.92
C VAL A 48 -3.11 11.91 0.66
N GLU A 49 -4.00 11.93 1.66
CA GLU A 49 -5.33 12.55 1.54
C GLU A 49 -5.26 14.08 1.40
N GLU A 50 -4.35 14.75 2.10
CA GLU A 50 -4.10 16.20 1.96
C GLU A 50 -3.64 16.57 0.55
N ASN A 51 -3.00 15.65 -0.16
CA ASN A 51 -2.62 15.81 -1.56
C ASN A 51 -3.73 15.38 -2.56
N GLY A 52 -4.92 15.09 -2.05
CA GLY A 52 -6.10 14.80 -2.85
C GLY A 52 -6.11 13.42 -3.51
N LEU A 53 -5.29 12.48 -3.07
CA LEU A 53 -5.28 11.09 -3.54
C LEU A 53 -6.09 10.18 -2.61
N GLU A 54 -6.59 9.06 -3.15
CA GLU A 54 -7.19 8.02 -2.32
C GLU A 54 -6.09 7.25 -1.60
N HIS A 55 -6.15 7.19 -0.27
CA HIS A 55 -5.27 6.34 0.53
C HIS A 55 -5.90 4.96 0.76
N PHE A 56 -5.06 3.92 0.76
CA PHE A 56 -5.41 2.58 1.19
C PHE A 56 -4.31 2.04 2.13
N ASP A 57 -4.68 1.62 3.34
CA ASP A 57 -3.73 1.09 4.32
C ASP A 57 -3.38 -0.37 3.99
N ILE A 58 -2.11 -0.63 3.66
CA ILE A 58 -1.60 -1.98 3.42
C ILE A 58 -1.12 -2.68 4.69
N GLY A 59 -1.20 -2.02 5.85
CA GLY A 59 -0.63 -2.51 7.10
C GLY A 59 0.88 -2.32 7.20
N GLY A 60 1.47 -2.96 8.21
CA GLY A 60 2.89 -2.83 8.53
C GLY A 60 3.27 -1.47 9.13
N ASP A 61 4.42 -1.44 9.81
CA ASP A 61 5.01 -0.21 10.35
C ASP A 61 6.35 0.07 9.65
N PRO A 62 6.48 1.20 8.93
CA PRO A 62 7.71 1.54 8.24
C PRO A 62 8.90 1.73 9.20
N ALA A 63 8.67 2.19 10.43
CA ALA A 63 9.74 2.35 11.43
C ALA A 63 10.26 0.97 11.90
N GLU A 64 9.37 0.01 12.15
CA GLU A 64 9.78 -1.36 12.47
C GLU A 64 10.53 -2.03 11.31
N LEU A 65 10.09 -1.79 10.08
CA LEU A 65 10.73 -2.32 8.88
C LEU A 65 12.16 -1.77 8.73
N MET A 66 12.32 -0.46 8.86
CA MET A 66 13.62 0.21 8.79
C MET A 66 14.55 -0.23 9.93
N ALA A 67 14.06 -0.30 11.17
CA ALA A 67 14.84 -0.76 12.31
C ALA A 67 15.40 -2.18 12.11
N PHE A 68 14.62 -3.05 11.48
CA PHE A 68 15.09 -4.38 11.15
C PHE A 68 16.14 -4.39 10.04
N MET A 69 15.95 -3.63 8.98
CA MET A 69 16.92 -3.54 7.89
C MET A 69 18.26 -3.04 8.40
N VAL A 70 18.26 -2.04 9.28
CA VAL A 70 19.47 -1.53 9.94
C VAL A 70 20.12 -2.60 10.85
N LYS A 71 19.31 -3.35 11.60
CA LYS A 71 19.80 -4.43 12.50
C LYS A 71 20.35 -5.64 11.74
N ASN A 72 19.87 -5.87 10.51
CA ASN A 72 20.24 -7.01 9.69
C ASN A 72 20.63 -6.53 8.28
N PRO A 73 21.84 -5.98 8.08
CA PRO A 73 22.26 -5.41 6.81
C PRO A 73 22.54 -6.44 5.70
N GLY A 74 22.23 -7.72 5.93
CA GLY A 74 22.42 -8.82 4.97
C GLY A 74 21.10 -9.44 4.53
N LEU A 75 21.16 -10.20 3.42
CA LEU A 75 20.02 -10.96 2.88
C LEU A 75 19.53 -12.08 3.81
N ILE A 76 20.36 -12.52 4.76
CA ILE A 76 20.03 -13.60 5.70
C ILE A 76 20.02 -13.05 7.12
N PRO A 77 18.91 -13.20 7.88
CA PRO A 77 18.86 -12.78 9.27
C PRO A 77 19.91 -13.51 10.11
N GLY A 78 20.61 -12.79 10.98
CA GLY A 78 21.58 -13.40 11.87
C GLY A 78 20.93 -14.41 12.83
N MET A 79 21.68 -15.43 13.27
CA MET A 79 21.18 -16.49 14.20
C MET A 79 20.56 -15.94 15.49
N LYS A 80 20.96 -14.75 15.95
CA LYS A 80 20.34 -14.07 17.11
C LYS A 80 18.91 -13.65 16.84
N SER A 81 18.59 -13.14 15.65
CA SER A 81 17.24 -12.74 15.24
C SER A 81 16.30 -13.94 15.08
N ILE A 82 16.84 -15.09 14.70
CA ILE A 82 16.07 -16.34 14.58
C ILE A 82 15.64 -16.85 15.95
N LYS A 83 16.54 -16.81 16.95
CA LYS A 83 16.27 -17.27 18.31
C LYS A 83 15.32 -16.36 19.11
N GLN A 84 15.21 -15.07 18.75
CA GLN A 84 14.36 -14.09 19.45
C GLN A 84 12.91 -14.05 18.97
N GLY A 85 12.49 -14.95 18.06
CA GLY A 85 11.12 -14.99 17.52
C GLY A 85 10.81 -13.86 16.52
N ASP A 86 11.79 -13.03 16.17
CA ASP A 86 11.65 -11.92 15.21
C ASP A 86 11.19 -12.39 13.83
N VAL A 87 11.57 -13.61 13.43
CA VAL A 87 11.18 -14.19 12.13
C VAL A 87 9.67 -14.46 12.06
N GLY A 88 9.06 -14.98 13.13
CA GLY A 88 7.62 -15.24 13.19
C GLY A 88 6.78 -13.95 13.12
N LYS A 89 7.19 -12.94 13.86
CA LYS A 89 6.55 -11.61 13.87
C LYS A 89 6.64 -10.95 12.49
N ARG A 90 7.77 -11.14 11.80
CA ARG A 90 8.00 -10.61 10.45
C ARG A 90 7.18 -11.30 9.38
N ARG A 91 7.07 -12.63 9.44
CA ARG A 91 6.19 -13.35 8.51
C ARG A 91 4.75 -12.86 8.60
N LYS A 92 4.28 -12.57 9.82
CA LYS A 92 2.94 -12.02 10.03
C LYS A 92 2.79 -10.61 9.43
N GLY A 93 3.75 -9.72 9.70
CA GLY A 93 3.75 -8.36 9.14
C GLY A 93 3.85 -8.36 7.60
N MET A 94 4.67 -9.23 7.03
CA MET A 94 4.77 -9.38 5.58
C MET A 94 3.46 -9.92 4.98
N ALA A 95 2.82 -10.90 5.63
CA ALA A 95 1.53 -11.42 5.18
C ALA A 95 0.44 -10.34 5.22
N GLU A 96 0.44 -9.47 6.22
CA GLU A 96 -0.44 -8.29 6.26
C GLU A 96 -0.24 -7.38 5.04
N ILE A 97 1.01 -7.03 4.74
CA ILE A 97 1.35 -6.17 3.60
C ILE A 97 0.91 -6.82 2.27
N LEU A 98 1.22 -8.10 2.07
CA LEU A 98 0.83 -8.84 0.87
C LEU A 98 -0.70 -8.83 0.68
N LEU A 99 -1.44 -9.11 1.75
CA LEU A 99 -2.90 -9.09 1.73
C LEU A 99 -3.46 -7.67 1.53
N GLY A 100 -2.86 -6.67 2.18
CA GLY A 100 -3.21 -5.26 2.00
C GLY A 100 -3.01 -4.79 0.56
N CYS A 101 -1.88 -5.14 -0.06
CA CYS A 101 -1.63 -4.86 -1.47
C CYS A 101 -2.67 -5.50 -2.39
N TRP A 102 -3.04 -6.78 -2.16
CA TRP A 102 -4.10 -7.43 -2.91
C TRP A 102 -5.43 -6.70 -2.79
N LYS A 103 -5.85 -6.40 -1.56
CA LYS A 103 -7.10 -5.70 -1.30
C LYS A 103 -7.12 -4.30 -1.89
N SER A 104 -5.99 -3.59 -1.92
CA SER A 104 -5.90 -2.27 -2.54
C SER A 104 -6.27 -2.26 -4.02
N CYS A 105 -6.10 -3.40 -4.69
CA CYS A 105 -6.39 -3.55 -6.12
C CYS A 105 -7.88 -3.77 -6.44
N ALA A 106 -8.66 -4.32 -5.51
CA ALA A 106 -10.01 -4.81 -5.81
C ALA A 106 -11.08 -4.45 -4.78
N ASP A 107 -10.72 -3.92 -3.61
CA ASP A 107 -11.69 -3.62 -2.54
C ASP A 107 -12.18 -2.16 -2.59
N ALA A 108 -13.42 -1.97 -2.18
CA ALA A 108 -14.03 -0.65 -2.10
C ALA A 108 -13.54 0.15 -0.89
N ASP A 109 -13.27 -0.53 0.23
CA ASP A 109 -12.94 0.09 1.52
C ASP A 109 -11.66 -0.49 2.13
N GLU A 110 -10.99 0.32 2.95
CA GLU A 110 -9.91 -0.15 3.82
C GLU A 110 -10.47 -1.19 4.80
N VAL A 111 -9.73 -2.27 5.01
CA VAL A 111 -10.06 -3.23 6.07
C VAL A 111 -9.83 -2.54 7.40
N LYS A 112 -10.92 -2.17 8.08
CA LYS A 112 -10.84 -1.72 9.47
C LYS A 112 -10.16 -2.83 10.28
N LYS A 113 -9.03 -2.52 10.92
CA LYS A 113 -8.39 -3.42 11.86
C LYS A 113 -9.40 -3.74 12.95
N GLY A 114 -9.69 -5.02 13.16
CA GLY A 114 -10.69 -5.48 14.11
C GLY A 114 -10.46 -4.91 15.50
N GLY A 115 -11.50 -4.36 16.11
CA GLY A 115 -11.51 -3.96 17.51
C GLY A 115 -12.30 -2.69 17.85
N GLU A 116 -12.67 -1.87 16.90
CA GLU A 116 -13.57 -0.74 17.20
C GLU A 116 -15.01 -1.16 16.97
N GLN A 117 -15.74 -1.36 18.07
CA GLN A 117 -17.18 -1.56 18.07
C GLN A 117 -17.85 -0.36 17.39
N GLU A 118 -18.73 -0.64 16.45
CA GLU A 118 -19.58 0.38 15.85
C GLU A 118 -20.38 1.06 16.96
N GLU A 119 -20.06 2.31 17.27
CA GLU A 119 -21.02 3.17 17.95
C GLU A 119 -22.21 3.38 17.00
N SER A 120 -23.29 2.69 17.34
CA SER A 120 -24.58 2.80 16.69
C SER A 120 -25.06 4.25 16.74
N GLY A 121 -25.00 4.98 15.62
CA GLY A 121 -25.59 6.30 15.52
C GLY A 121 -24.97 7.31 14.57
N LYS A 122 -23.85 7.04 13.91
CA LYS A 122 -23.34 7.94 12.87
C LYS A 122 -23.85 7.52 11.49
N PRO A 123 -24.40 8.48 10.68
CA PRO A 123 -24.82 8.17 9.31
C PRO A 123 -23.61 7.66 8.53
N ALA A 124 -23.80 6.53 7.82
CA ALA A 124 -22.79 5.96 6.93
C ALA A 124 -22.32 7.05 5.96
N GLY A 125 -21.04 7.39 6.00
CA GLY A 125 -20.44 8.32 5.04
C GLY A 125 -20.69 7.86 3.59
N PRO A 126 -20.51 8.72 2.59
CA PRO A 126 -20.84 8.41 1.20
C PRO A 126 -20.14 7.10 0.81
N LYS A 127 -20.94 6.12 0.36
CA LYS A 127 -20.42 4.81 -0.12
C LYS A 127 -19.37 5.06 -1.20
N ARG A 128 -18.12 4.75 -0.92
CA ARG A 128 -17.05 4.87 -1.91
C ARG A 128 -17.36 3.93 -3.07
N LYS A 129 -17.17 4.43 -4.30
CA LYS A 129 -17.36 3.62 -5.50
C LYS A 129 -16.37 2.45 -5.49
N PRO A 130 -16.79 1.24 -5.86
CA PRO A 130 -15.90 0.08 -5.98
C PRO A 130 -14.65 0.44 -6.78
N PHE A 131 -13.51 -0.15 -6.41
CA PHE A 131 -12.25 0.06 -7.08
C PHE A 131 -11.71 -1.28 -7.59
N VAL A 132 -11.49 -1.35 -8.91
CA VAL A 132 -10.75 -2.45 -9.53
C VAL A 132 -9.63 -1.80 -10.33
N ALA A 133 -8.40 -2.21 -10.07
CA ALA A 133 -7.23 -1.68 -10.73
C ALA A 133 -7.19 -2.05 -12.22
N HIS A 134 -6.88 -1.08 -13.07
CA HIS A 134 -6.59 -1.27 -14.50
C HIS A 134 -5.09 -1.24 -14.78
N ALA A 135 -4.30 -0.71 -13.87
CA ALA A 135 -2.83 -0.72 -13.90
C ALA A 135 -2.28 -0.65 -12.48
N ILE A 136 -1.11 -1.22 -12.28
CA ILE A 136 -0.38 -1.21 -11.01
C ILE A 136 0.96 -0.52 -11.23
N ILE A 137 1.29 0.44 -10.37
CA ILE A 137 2.62 1.02 -10.23
C ILE A 137 3.13 0.62 -8.85
N ALA A 138 4.36 0.13 -8.74
CA ALA A 138 4.88 -0.33 -7.46
C ALA A 138 6.37 -0.07 -7.30
N ASN A 139 6.80 0.11 -6.04
CA ASN A 139 8.21 -0.01 -5.73
C ASN A 139 8.56 -1.48 -5.40
N PRO A 140 9.80 -1.94 -5.63
CA PRO A 140 10.19 -3.35 -5.44
C PRO A 140 9.86 -3.92 -4.05
N PRO A 141 10.01 -3.17 -2.94
CA PRO A 141 9.74 -3.69 -1.61
C PRO A 141 8.28 -4.09 -1.34
N SER A 142 7.33 -3.77 -2.22
CA SER A 142 5.93 -4.19 -2.05
C SER A 142 5.72 -5.70 -2.20
N PHE A 143 6.58 -6.38 -2.95
CA PHE A 143 6.63 -7.82 -3.23
C PHE A 143 5.34 -8.45 -3.77
N ALA A 144 4.16 -7.94 -3.42
CA ALA A 144 2.86 -8.46 -3.83
C ALA A 144 2.49 -8.08 -5.28
N HIS A 145 3.10 -7.04 -5.82
CA HIS A 145 2.72 -6.40 -7.07
C HIS A 145 2.65 -7.35 -8.27
N ILE A 146 3.61 -8.27 -8.38
CA ILE A 146 3.64 -9.28 -9.46
C ILE A 146 2.40 -10.16 -9.40
N HIS A 147 2.08 -10.70 -8.22
CA HIS A 147 0.93 -11.59 -8.03
C HIS A 147 -0.40 -10.87 -8.24
N CYS A 148 -0.49 -9.60 -7.82
CA CYS A 148 -1.66 -8.77 -8.07
C CYS A 148 -1.86 -8.52 -9.57
N ALA A 149 -0.80 -8.17 -10.29
CA ALA A 149 -0.85 -7.91 -11.72
C ALA A 149 -1.22 -9.16 -12.53
N GLU A 150 -0.60 -10.31 -12.24
CA GLU A 150 -0.89 -11.59 -12.89
C GLU A 150 -2.35 -12.01 -12.65
N LYS A 151 -2.83 -11.93 -11.40
CA LYS A 151 -4.20 -12.34 -11.07
C LYS A 151 -5.25 -11.47 -11.74
N LEU A 152 -5.00 -10.18 -11.88
CA LEU A 152 -5.93 -9.23 -12.51
C LEU A 152 -5.75 -9.14 -14.03
N GLY A 153 -4.64 -9.64 -14.58
CA GLY A 153 -4.32 -9.48 -16.00
C GLY A 153 -4.05 -8.02 -16.41
N VAL A 154 -3.47 -7.22 -15.52
CA VAL A 154 -3.22 -5.78 -15.74
C VAL A 154 -1.74 -5.46 -15.86
N PRO A 155 -1.37 -4.37 -16.57
CA PRO A 155 0.03 -3.95 -16.66
C PRO A 155 0.60 -3.55 -15.29
N LEU A 156 1.87 -3.92 -15.09
CA LEU A 156 2.67 -3.59 -13.92
C LEU A 156 3.85 -2.70 -14.32
N HIS A 157 4.01 -1.58 -13.64
CA HIS A 157 5.14 -0.67 -13.78
C HIS A 157 5.94 -0.63 -12.48
N LEU A 158 7.21 -1.06 -12.53
CA LEU A 158 8.12 -0.95 -11.41
C LEU A 158 8.86 0.39 -11.46
N MET A 159 8.86 1.10 -10.35
CA MET A 159 9.55 2.38 -10.20
C MET A 159 10.43 2.36 -8.95
N PHE A 160 11.61 2.92 -9.12
CA PHE A 160 12.59 3.11 -8.04
C PHE A 160 12.63 4.60 -7.67
N THR A 161 12.80 4.90 -6.40
CA THR A 161 12.96 6.24 -5.85
C THR A 161 14.30 6.39 -5.16
#